data_5d19bba3cff1eae2e08505f56873c324
#
_entry.id   5d19bba3cff1eae2e08505f56873c324
#
_cell.length_a   1.000
_cell.length_b   1.000
_cell.length_c   1.000
_cell.angle_alpha   90.00
_cell.angle_beta   90.00
_cell.angle_gamma   90.00
#
_symmetry.space_group_name_H-M   'P 1'
#
loop_
_entity.id
_entity.type
_entity.pdbx_description
1 polymer ?
#
loop_
_entity_poly.entity_id
_entity_poly.type
_entity_poly.pdbx_seq_one_letter_code
_entity_poly.pdbx_strand_id
1 'polypeptide(L)'
;MRVATWNVNSVRSRVSRVVDWLGREDVDVLAMQEIKCTEAQFPFSAFAEAGYSVELHGLNQWNGVAFASRLPMDEVTVGFESAPGFGKQLEDGSLPREARALAVTVAGVKLWSLYVPNGRELDNPHYPYKLEWLANLATETRVWLDANPGHPLALMGDFNIAPFDYDVWDIEAFAGKTHVSPAERDAFRSFEQAGLVDTLRSRGIDGYTYWDYQQLRFPRNEGMRIDFILGSAAFDDLVVAARIDRNERKGDGPSDHVPVVVDLAINAEDDDDRPMFL
;
A
#
# COMPACT_ATOMS: atom_id res chain seq x y z
N MET A 1 -11.95 14.01 -0.01
CA MET A 1 -11.78 12.58 0.35
C MET A 1 -10.38 12.38 0.91
N ARG A 2 -10.25 11.78 2.10
CA ARG A 2 -8.94 11.44 2.72
C ARG A 2 -8.63 9.98 2.51
N VAL A 3 -7.50 9.70 1.86
CA VAL A 3 -7.03 8.35 1.51
C VAL A 3 -5.71 8.08 2.23
N ALA A 4 -5.55 6.87 2.75
CA ALA A 4 -4.34 6.47 3.46
C ALA A 4 -3.89 5.06 3.06
N THR A 5 -2.59 4.78 3.25
CA THR A 5 -2.04 3.44 3.23
C THR A 5 -1.27 3.16 4.50
N TRP A 6 -1.38 1.94 5.03
CA TRP A 6 -0.70 1.52 6.25
C TRP A 6 -0.44 0.02 6.27
N ASN A 7 0.81 -0.39 6.31
CA ASN A 7 1.15 -1.75 6.69
C ASN A 7 0.88 -1.92 8.20
N VAL A 8 -0.18 -2.65 8.53
CA VAL A 8 -0.65 -2.79 9.91
C VAL A 8 0.06 -3.93 10.68
N ASN A 9 0.88 -4.72 10.01
CA ASN A 9 1.61 -5.85 10.59
C ASN A 9 0.73 -6.70 11.53
N SER A 10 -0.33 -7.29 11.01
CA SER A 10 -1.43 -8.01 11.66
C SER A 10 -2.57 -7.10 12.14
N VAL A 11 -3.65 -7.09 11.36
CA VAL A 11 -4.87 -6.33 11.69
C VAL A 11 -5.51 -6.84 12.99
N ARG A 12 -5.50 -8.15 13.26
CA ARG A 12 -6.07 -8.73 14.48
C ARG A 12 -5.40 -8.25 15.75
N SER A 13 -4.09 -8.01 15.69
CA SER A 13 -3.31 -7.53 16.85
C SER A 13 -3.47 -6.01 17.06
N ARG A 14 -3.99 -5.29 16.07
CA ARG A 14 -4.02 -3.82 16.05
C ARG A 14 -5.38 -3.23 15.70
N VAL A 15 -6.45 -4.03 15.73
CA VAL A 15 -7.78 -3.61 15.30
C VAL A 15 -8.25 -2.35 16.02
N SER A 16 -8.17 -2.29 17.36
CA SER A 16 -8.58 -1.10 18.12
C SER A 16 -7.77 0.13 17.70
N ARG A 17 -6.45 -0.03 17.57
CA ARG A 17 -5.57 1.07 17.15
C ARG A 17 -5.91 1.60 15.76
N VAL A 18 -6.15 0.69 14.80
CA VAL A 18 -6.51 1.06 13.42
C VAL A 18 -7.84 1.78 13.39
N VAL A 19 -8.85 1.23 14.07
CA VAL A 19 -10.20 1.84 14.12
C VAL A 19 -10.18 3.19 14.83
N ASP A 20 -9.49 3.31 15.97
CA ASP A 20 -9.34 4.58 16.69
C ASP A 20 -8.63 5.63 15.84
N TRP A 21 -7.60 5.23 15.07
CA TRP A 21 -6.89 6.12 14.18
C TRP A 21 -7.76 6.58 13.01
N LEU A 22 -8.54 5.68 12.40
CA LEU A 22 -9.48 6.00 11.33
C LEU A 22 -10.47 7.10 11.76
N GLY A 23 -11.05 6.97 12.96
CA GLY A 23 -11.98 7.97 13.51
C GLY A 23 -11.29 9.29 13.89
N ARG A 24 -10.11 9.22 14.52
CA ARG A 24 -9.36 10.42 14.95
C ARG A 24 -8.88 11.26 13.77
N GLU A 25 -8.39 10.61 12.72
CA GLU A 25 -7.83 11.28 11.54
C GLU A 25 -8.88 11.53 10.46
N ASP A 26 -10.12 11.11 10.68
CA ASP A 26 -11.24 11.29 9.74
C ASP A 26 -10.91 10.75 8.34
N VAL A 27 -10.46 9.50 8.29
CA VAL A 27 -10.00 8.83 7.05
C VAL A 27 -11.21 8.26 6.32
N ASP A 28 -11.34 8.52 5.03
CA ASP A 28 -12.42 7.97 4.20
C ASP A 28 -12.07 6.56 3.69
N VAL A 29 -10.81 6.37 3.24
CA VAL A 29 -10.35 5.12 2.65
C VAL A 29 -8.97 4.76 3.19
N LEU A 30 -8.81 3.56 3.75
CA LEU A 30 -7.54 3.01 4.21
C LEU A 30 -7.19 1.75 3.41
N ALA A 31 -6.05 1.77 2.73
CA ALA A 31 -5.39 0.59 2.18
C ALA A 31 -4.49 -0.04 3.25
N MET A 32 -4.73 -1.30 3.60
CA MET A 32 -3.96 -2.03 4.61
C MET A 32 -3.09 -3.11 3.96
N GLN A 33 -1.88 -3.30 4.46
CA GLN A 33 -0.98 -4.38 4.10
C GLN A 33 -0.64 -5.20 5.34
N GLU A 34 -0.19 -6.44 5.12
CA GLU A 34 0.11 -7.42 6.18
C GLU A 34 -1.06 -7.63 7.16
N ILE A 35 -2.27 -7.80 6.63
CA ILE A 35 -3.43 -8.09 7.50
C ILE A 35 -3.26 -9.42 8.25
N LYS A 36 -2.47 -10.35 7.71
CA LYS A 36 -2.04 -11.63 8.33
C LYS A 36 -3.20 -12.48 8.85
N CYS A 37 -4.26 -12.56 8.07
CA CYS A 37 -5.43 -13.40 8.37
C CYS A 37 -6.17 -13.79 7.10
N THR A 38 -6.99 -14.83 7.22
CA THR A 38 -8.00 -15.17 6.21
C THR A 38 -9.23 -14.28 6.38
N GLU A 39 -10.12 -14.28 5.41
CA GLU A 39 -11.41 -13.57 5.50
C GLU A 39 -12.19 -13.94 6.76
N ALA A 40 -12.31 -15.24 7.06
CA ALA A 40 -13.02 -15.72 8.26
C ALA A 40 -12.42 -15.25 9.59
N GLN A 41 -11.18 -14.80 9.59
CA GLN A 41 -10.46 -14.31 10.78
C GLN A 41 -10.40 -12.80 10.87
N PHE A 42 -10.84 -12.09 9.83
CA PHE A 42 -10.79 -10.64 9.81
C PHE A 42 -11.82 -10.04 10.78
N PRO A 43 -11.48 -9.01 11.55
CA PRO A 43 -12.37 -8.43 12.57
C PRO A 43 -13.40 -7.45 11.97
N PHE A 44 -14.26 -7.91 11.05
CA PHE A 44 -15.23 -7.09 10.35
C PHE A 44 -16.13 -6.23 11.25
N SER A 45 -16.56 -6.81 12.39
CA SER A 45 -17.48 -6.10 13.29
C SER A 45 -16.92 -4.77 13.81
N ALA A 46 -15.62 -4.73 14.13
CA ALA A 46 -14.99 -3.52 14.64
C ALA A 46 -14.94 -2.40 13.58
N PHE A 47 -14.73 -2.75 12.31
CA PHE A 47 -14.77 -1.78 11.21
C PHE A 47 -16.20 -1.33 10.91
N ALA A 48 -17.17 -2.27 10.89
CA ALA A 48 -18.57 -1.97 10.64
C ALA A 48 -19.16 -1.06 11.73
N GLU A 49 -18.84 -1.29 13.01
CA GLU A 49 -19.23 -0.44 14.14
C GLU A 49 -18.68 0.99 14.02
N ALA A 50 -17.52 1.15 13.37
CA ALA A 50 -16.91 2.44 13.07
C ALA A 50 -17.40 3.07 11.76
N GLY A 51 -18.32 2.42 11.04
CA GLY A 51 -18.92 2.92 9.79
C GLY A 51 -18.12 2.60 8.53
N TYR A 52 -17.24 1.58 8.57
CA TYR A 52 -16.45 1.16 7.42
C TYR A 52 -16.89 -0.19 6.87
N SER A 53 -17.07 -0.27 5.55
CA SER A 53 -17.07 -1.52 4.81
C SER A 53 -15.64 -1.98 4.51
N VAL A 54 -15.45 -3.28 4.31
CA VAL A 54 -14.12 -3.87 4.09
C VAL A 54 -14.14 -4.81 2.91
N GLU A 55 -13.19 -4.62 1.98
CA GLU A 55 -12.81 -5.57 0.95
C GLU A 55 -11.40 -6.09 1.24
N LEU A 56 -11.15 -7.39 1.07
CA LEU A 56 -9.84 -7.95 1.39
C LEU A 56 -9.43 -9.12 0.49
N HIS A 57 -8.13 -9.30 0.41
CA HIS A 57 -7.49 -10.51 -0.13
C HIS A 57 -6.53 -11.04 0.94
N GLY A 58 -6.92 -12.11 1.62
CA GLY A 58 -6.16 -12.72 2.72
C GLY A 58 -6.27 -14.24 2.68
N LEU A 59 -5.13 -14.92 2.57
CA LEU A 59 -5.06 -16.38 2.43
C LEU A 59 -4.51 -17.08 3.68
N ASN A 60 -3.67 -16.38 4.44
CA ASN A 60 -2.94 -16.98 5.56
C ASN A 60 -2.37 -15.90 6.51
N GLN A 61 -1.49 -16.32 7.42
CA GLN A 61 -0.88 -15.47 8.45
C GLN A 61 0.37 -14.68 8.02
N TRP A 62 0.78 -14.74 6.73
CA TRP A 62 2.07 -14.18 6.29
C TRP A 62 1.96 -12.90 5.49
N ASN A 63 0.87 -12.71 4.79
CA ASN A 63 0.61 -11.56 3.91
C ASN A 63 -0.84 -11.11 4.03
N GLY A 64 -1.42 -10.61 2.96
CA GLY A 64 -2.79 -10.15 2.89
C GLY A 64 -2.88 -8.64 2.82
N VAL A 65 -3.82 -8.18 2.00
CA VAL A 65 -4.12 -6.76 1.77
C VAL A 65 -5.63 -6.52 1.92
N ALA A 66 -6.00 -5.30 2.30
CA ALA A 66 -7.41 -4.94 2.46
C ALA A 66 -7.62 -3.45 2.20
N PHE A 67 -8.88 -3.10 1.93
CA PHE A 67 -9.39 -1.74 2.03
C PHE A 67 -10.46 -1.67 3.11
N ALA A 68 -10.44 -0.60 3.90
CA ALA A 68 -11.57 -0.17 4.72
C ALA A 68 -12.04 1.20 4.20
N SER A 69 -13.33 1.34 3.91
CA SER A 69 -13.90 2.56 3.32
C SER A 69 -15.25 2.92 3.93
N ARG A 70 -15.46 4.22 4.19
CA ARG A 70 -16.78 4.78 4.53
C ARG A 70 -17.62 5.04 3.27
N LEU A 71 -16.97 5.09 2.11
CA LEU A 71 -17.58 5.31 0.82
C LEU A 71 -17.80 3.99 0.10
N PRO A 72 -18.73 3.91 -0.85
CA PRO A 72 -18.89 2.72 -1.69
C PRO A 72 -17.60 2.33 -2.39
N MET A 73 -17.32 1.03 -2.45
CA MET A 73 -16.20 0.45 -3.18
C MET A 73 -16.75 -0.32 -4.38
N ASP A 74 -16.37 0.10 -5.58
CA ASP A 74 -16.75 -0.53 -6.83
C ASP A 74 -15.55 -1.23 -7.49
N GLU A 75 -15.79 -2.03 -8.50
CA GLU A 75 -14.78 -2.67 -9.35
C GLU A 75 -13.67 -3.37 -8.56
N VAL A 76 -14.04 -4.15 -7.56
CA VAL A 76 -13.09 -4.89 -6.72
C VAL A 76 -12.29 -5.87 -7.59
N THR A 77 -10.96 -5.77 -7.56
CA THR A 77 -10.06 -6.63 -8.34
C THR A 77 -9.03 -7.26 -7.41
N VAL A 78 -9.03 -8.59 -7.36
CA VAL A 78 -8.11 -9.38 -6.54
C VAL A 78 -6.88 -9.78 -7.36
N GLY A 79 -5.71 -9.26 -6.96
CA GLY A 79 -4.47 -9.47 -7.70
C GLY A 79 -4.44 -8.70 -9.02
N PHE A 80 -3.33 -8.76 -9.74
CA PHE A 80 -3.22 -8.31 -11.12
C PHE A 80 -2.91 -9.52 -12.03
N GLU A 81 -3.23 -9.42 -13.33
CA GLU A 81 -3.30 -10.59 -14.22
C GLU A 81 -1.96 -11.33 -14.31
N SER A 82 -0.87 -10.61 -14.52
CA SER A 82 0.47 -11.17 -14.66
C SER A 82 1.21 -11.39 -13.34
N ALA A 83 0.53 -11.28 -12.18
CA ALA A 83 1.16 -11.51 -10.87
C ALA A 83 1.80 -12.91 -10.83
N PRO A 84 3.11 -13.03 -10.59
CA PRO A 84 3.78 -14.31 -10.53
C PRO A 84 3.37 -15.09 -9.27
N GLY A 85 3.38 -16.40 -9.35
CA GLY A 85 3.23 -17.28 -8.20
C GLY A 85 4.57 -17.54 -7.52
N PHE A 86 4.52 -17.96 -6.24
CA PHE A 86 5.71 -18.29 -5.46
C PHE A 86 5.43 -19.42 -4.48
N GLY A 87 6.41 -20.28 -4.25
CA GLY A 87 6.33 -21.35 -3.27
C GLY A 87 6.29 -22.75 -3.89
N LYS A 88 5.60 -23.68 -3.23
CA LYS A 88 5.50 -25.07 -3.68
C LYS A 88 4.49 -25.16 -4.83
N GLN A 89 4.90 -25.82 -5.90
CA GLN A 89 4.05 -26.08 -7.07
C GLN A 89 2.76 -26.81 -6.69
N LEU A 90 1.66 -26.37 -7.26
CA LEU A 90 0.34 -26.97 -7.12
C LEU A 90 0.21 -28.24 -7.99
N GLU A 91 -0.90 -28.98 -7.83
CA GLU A 91 -1.14 -30.21 -8.58
C GLU A 91 -1.24 -30.02 -10.09
N ASP A 92 -1.70 -28.84 -10.52
CA ASP A 92 -1.80 -28.45 -11.94
C ASP A 92 -0.48 -27.94 -12.54
N GLY A 93 0.58 -27.93 -11.75
CA GLY A 93 1.90 -27.48 -12.17
C GLY A 93 2.13 -25.97 -12.02
N SER A 94 1.14 -25.17 -11.65
CA SER A 94 1.28 -23.73 -11.40
C SER A 94 1.91 -23.45 -10.02
N LEU A 95 2.37 -22.21 -9.83
CA LEU A 95 2.78 -21.71 -8.51
C LEU A 95 1.61 -20.93 -7.87
N PRO A 96 1.40 -21.07 -6.55
CA PRO A 96 0.36 -20.34 -5.86
C PRO A 96 0.64 -18.83 -5.87
N ARG A 97 -0.40 -18.03 -6.15
CA ARG A 97 -0.31 -16.57 -6.03
C ARG A 97 -0.54 -16.16 -4.58
N GLU A 98 0.29 -15.27 -4.09
CA GLU A 98 0.16 -14.73 -2.73
C GLU A 98 -0.82 -13.55 -2.69
N ALA A 99 -1.46 -13.33 -1.53
CA ALA A 99 -2.38 -12.23 -1.30
C ALA A 99 -1.62 -10.90 -1.08
N ARG A 100 -1.21 -10.23 -2.18
CA ARG A 100 -0.34 -9.05 -2.17
C ARG A 100 -0.87 -7.84 -2.91
N ALA A 101 -1.98 -7.98 -3.61
CA ALA A 101 -2.58 -6.91 -4.38
C ALA A 101 -4.10 -6.99 -4.34
N LEU A 102 -4.75 -5.85 -4.15
CA LEU A 102 -6.19 -5.66 -4.19
C LEU A 102 -6.46 -4.27 -4.74
N ALA A 103 -7.43 -4.13 -5.63
CA ALA A 103 -7.86 -2.83 -6.10
C ALA A 103 -9.36 -2.62 -5.88
N VAL A 104 -9.71 -1.37 -5.67
CA VAL A 104 -11.10 -0.88 -5.61
C VAL A 104 -11.19 0.45 -6.35
N THR A 105 -12.40 0.80 -6.79
CA THR A 105 -12.72 2.16 -7.25
C THR A 105 -13.57 2.83 -6.19
N VAL A 106 -13.17 4.04 -5.73
CA VAL A 106 -13.91 4.82 -4.74
C VAL A 106 -14.06 6.25 -5.26
N ALA A 107 -15.30 6.74 -5.36
CA ALA A 107 -15.60 8.06 -5.89
C ALA A 107 -14.87 8.36 -7.23
N GLY A 108 -14.83 7.38 -8.13
CA GLY A 108 -14.18 7.49 -9.44
C GLY A 108 -12.64 7.41 -9.42
N VAL A 109 -12.01 7.08 -8.29
CA VAL A 109 -10.55 6.92 -8.17
C VAL A 109 -10.21 5.44 -8.06
N LYS A 110 -9.34 4.92 -8.93
CA LYS A 110 -8.82 3.54 -8.85
C LYS A 110 -7.66 3.48 -7.86
N LEU A 111 -7.84 2.71 -6.79
CA LEU A 111 -6.87 2.56 -5.71
C LEU A 111 -6.37 1.11 -5.64
N TRP A 112 -5.07 0.91 -5.61
CA TRP A 112 -4.44 -0.38 -5.36
C TRP A 112 -3.81 -0.43 -3.97
N SER A 113 -4.13 -1.44 -3.16
CA SER A 113 -3.39 -1.79 -1.95
C SER A 113 -2.37 -2.86 -2.29
N LEU A 114 -1.09 -2.55 -2.12
CA LEU A 114 0.03 -3.38 -2.55
C LEU A 114 0.95 -3.75 -1.38
N TYR A 115 1.27 -5.03 -1.26
CA TYR A 115 2.30 -5.55 -0.38
C TYR A 115 3.37 -6.26 -1.22
N VAL A 116 4.35 -5.49 -1.67
CA VAL A 116 5.45 -6.00 -2.50
C VAL A 116 6.27 -7.05 -1.72
N PRO A 117 6.68 -8.17 -2.33
CA PRO A 117 7.54 -9.13 -1.66
C PRO A 117 8.77 -8.49 -1.04
N ASN A 118 9.12 -8.86 0.19
CA ASN A 118 10.26 -8.26 0.90
C ASN A 118 11.62 -8.51 0.21
N GLY A 119 11.79 -9.68 -0.42
CA GLY A 119 13.06 -10.08 -1.05
C GLY A 119 14.03 -10.79 -0.10
N ARG A 120 13.93 -10.55 1.20
CA ARG A 120 14.78 -11.10 2.29
C ARG A 120 16.26 -10.74 2.12
N GLU A 121 17.01 -11.52 1.33
CA GLU A 121 18.43 -11.35 1.04
C GLU A 121 18.67 -11.49 -0.47
N LEU A 122 19.76 -10.92 -0.98
CA LEU A 122 20.01 -10.87 -2.45
C LEU A 122 20.19 -12.24 -3.10
N ASP A 123 20.63 -13.25 -2.34
CA ASP A 123 20.80 -14.64 -2.76
C ASP A 123 19.58 -15.53 -2.43
N ASN A 124 18.54 -14.96 -1.80
CA ASN A 124 17.33 -15.68 -1.43
C ASN A 124 16.37 -15.79 -2.64
N PRO A 125 15.67 -16.94 -2.84
CA PRO A 125 14.68 -17.09 -3.92
C PRO A 125 13.54 -16.05 -3.90
N HIS A 126 13.27 -15.40 -2.77
CA HIS A 126 12.29 -14.30 -2.68
C HIS A 126 12.75 -13.04 -3.42
N TYR A 127 14.05 -12.87 -3.62
CA TYR A 127 14.57 -11.68 -4.29
C TYR A 127 14.26 -11.65 -5.80
N PRO A 128 14.60 -12.67 -6.61
CA PRO A 128 14.17 -12.70 -8.01
C PRO A 128 12.64 -12.69 -8.16
N TYR A 129 11.88 -13.35 -7.26
CA TYR A 129 10.43 -13.28 -7.22
C TYR A 129 9.93 -11.83 -7.04
N LYS A 130 10.52 -11.08 -6.11
CA LYS A 130 10.23 -9.66 -5.91
C LYS A 130 10.44 -8.84 -7.19
N LEU A 131 11.57 -9.02 -7.85
CA LEU A 131 11.90 -8.28 -9.08
C LEU A 131 10.94 -8.62 -10.22
N GLU A 132 10.58 -9.89 -10.40
CA GLU A 132 9.60 -10.34 -11.38
C GLU A 132 8.21 -9.73 -11.07
N TRP A 133 7.79 -9.76 -9.80
CA TRP A 133 6.52 -9.19 -9.35
C TRP A 133 6.42 -7.70 -9.66
N LEU A 134 7.48 -6.94 -9.39
CA LEU A 134 7.56 -5.51 -9.69
C LEU A 134 7.58 -5.22 -11.19
N ALA A 135 8.32 -5.98 -11.98
CA ALA A 135 8.41 -5.79 -13.43
C ALA A 135 7.04 -6.04 -14.11
N ASN A 136 6.33 -7.08 -13.68
CA ASN A 136 5.00 -7.40 -14.18
C ASN A 136 3.99 -6.32 -13.79
N LEU A 137 4.00 -5.87 -12.52
CA LEU A 137 3.14 -4.77 -12.08
C LEU A 137 3.42 -3.47 -12.85
N ALA A 138 4.68 -3.12 -13.08
CA ALA A 138 5.02 -1.91 -13.83
C ALA A 138 4.55 -1.98 -15.29
N THR A 139 4.60 -3.18 -15.89
CA THR A 139 4.09 -3.43 -17.25
C THR A 139 2.57 -3.22 -17.31
N GLU A 140 1.83 -3.83 -16.38
CA GLU A 140 0.37 -3.65 -16.31
C GLU A 140 -0.03 -2.20 -15.98
N THR A 141 0.70 -1.55 -15.08
CA THR A 141 0.48 -0.14 -14.76
C THR A 141 0.54 0.73 -16.00
N ARG A 142 1.50 0.52 -16.89
CA ARG A 142 1.58 1.24 -18.17
C ARG A 142 0.35 0.97 -19.03
N VAL A 143 -0.07 -0.28 -19.14
CA VAL A 143 -1.29 -0.65 -19.90
C VAL A 143 -2.53 0.05 -19.33
N TRP A 144 -2.68 0.09 -18.01
CA TRP A 144 -3.82 0.76 -17.38
C TRP A 144 -3.83 2.27 -17.63
N LEU A 145 -2.66 2.92 -17.54
CA LEU A 145 -2.52 4.36 -17.78
C LEU A 145 -2.73 4.71 -19.26
N ASP A 146 -2.22 3.90 -20.18
CA ASP A 146 -2.40 4.08 -21.62
C ASP A 146 -3.87 3.88 -22.04
N ALA A 147 -4.58 2.94 -21.40
CA ALA A 147 -6.00 2.69 -21.67
C ALA A 147 -6.90 3.84 -21.21
N ASN A 148 -6.57 4.52 -20.11
CA ASN A 148 -7.37 5.61 -19.52
C ASN A 148 -6.48 6.75 -18.98
N PRO A 149 -5.86 7.56 -19.84
CA PRO A 149 -4.86 8.56 -19.42
C PRO A 149 -5.39 9.63 -18.46
N GLY A 150 -6.70 9.91 -18.50
CA GLY A 150 -7.35 10.91 -17.64
C GLY A 150 -7.95 10.32 -16.36
N HIS A 151 -7.82 9.01 -16.13
CA HIS A 151 -8.42 8.38 -14.96
C HIS A 151 -7.48 8.45 -13.75
N PRO A 152 -7.95 8.94 -12.59
CA PRO A 152 -7.13 8.97 -11.39
C PRO A 152 -6.89 7.56 -10.86
N LEU A 153 -5.60 7.15 -10.84
CA LEU A 153 -5.13 5.86 -10.37
C LEU A 153 -4.00 6.04 -9.37
N ALA A 154 -4.00 5.30 -8.27
CA ALA A 154 -2.89 5.24 -7.32
C ALA A 154 -2.50 3.81 -6.95
N LEU A 155 -1.20 3.55 -6.99
CA LEU A 155 -0.55 2.39 -6.38
C LEU A 155 -0.10 2.78 -4.98
N MET A 156 -0.65 2.14 -3.95
CA MET A 156 -0.41 2.52 -2.55
C MET A 156 0.02 1.29 -1.75
N GLY A 157 0.97 1.47 -0.84
CA GLY A 157 1.33 0.40 0.07
C GLY A 157 2.81 0.32 0.41
N ASP A 158 3.18 -0.85 0.92
CA ASP A 158 4.55 -1.21 1.25
C ASP A 158 5.25 -1.79 0.01
N PHE A 159 6.14 -0.98 -0.57
CA PHE A 159 6.93 -1.37 -1.74
C PHE A 159 8.19 -2.16 -1.37
N ASN A 160 8.55 -2.20 -0.09
CA ASN A 160 9.78 -2.85 0.37
C ASN A 160 11.04 -2.39 -0.39
N ILE A 161 11.04 -1.15 -0.90
CA ILE A 161 12.17 -0.52 -1.61
C ILE A 161 12.39 0.87 -1.02
N ALA A 162 13.65 1.22 -0.79
CA ALA A 162 14.12 2.57 -0.50
C ALA A 162 14.81 3.13 -1.75
N PRO A 163 14.13 3.96 -2.57
CA PRO A 163 14.60 4.37 -3.89
C PRO A 163 15.87 5.20 -3.88
N PHE A 164 16.12 5.96 -2.81
CA PHE A 164 17.26 6.88 -2.71
C PHE A 164 18.06 6.61 -1.43
N ASP A 165 19.30 7.09 -1.38
CA ASP A 165 20.18 6.89 -0.23
C ASP A 165 19.64 7.52 1.06
N TYR A 166 18.94 8.64 0.94
CA TYR A 166 18.31 9.32 2.07
C TYR A 166 16.96 8.72 2.51
N ASP A 167 16.46 7.69 1.80
CA ASP A 167 15.30 6.90 2.22
C ASP A 167 15.66 5.83 3.26
N VAL A 168 16.93 5.71 3.62
CA VAL A 168 17.44 4.89 4.72
C VAL A 168 18.29 5.73 5.66
N TRP A 169 18.34 5.36 6.93
CA TRP A 169 19.05 6.10 7.96
C TRP A 169 20.59 6.13 7.79
N ASP A 170 21.15 5.12 7.13
CA ASP A 170 22.58 4.99 6.80
C ASP A 170 22.77 4.02 5.65
N ILE A 171 23.10 4.52 4.47
CA ILE A 171 23.24 3.68 3.26
C ILE A 171 24.37 2.65 3.39
N GLU A 172 25.43 2.94 4.12
CA GLU A 172 26.53 2.01 4.34
C GLU A 172 26.08 0.78 5.16
N ALA A 173 25.12 0.98 6.09
CA ALA A 173 24.55 -0.12 6.87
C ALA A 173 23.68 -1.06 6.01
N PHE A 174 23.28 -0.62 4.83
CA PHE A 174 22.49 -1.39 3.86
C PHE A 174 23.33 -1.96 2.70
N ALA A 175 24.63 -1.79 2.70
CA ALA A 175 25.51 -2.34 1.66
C ALA A 175 25.28 -3.85 1.50
N GLY A 176 24.96 -4.30 0.27
CA GLY A 176 24.69 -5.70 -0.05
C GLY A 176 23.38 -6.27 0.51
N LYS A 177 22.45 -5.43 0.97
CA LYS A 177 21.13 -5.85 1.46
C LYS A 177 20.04 -5.56 0.45
N THR A 178 18.88 -6.21 0.64
CA THR A 178 17.63 -5.89 -0.06
C THR A 178 17.14 -4.48 0.32
N HIS A 179 16.13 -3.98 -0.36
CA HIS A 179 15.50 -2.65 -0.30
C HIS A 179 16.28 -1.53 -1.01
N VAL A 180 17.59 -1.63 -1.12
CA VAL A 180 18.46 -0.56 -1.69
C VAL A 180 19.29 -1.02 -2.88
N SER A 181 19.12 -2.26 -3.33
CA SER A 181 19.91 -2.79 -4.45
C SER A 181 19.63 -2.00 -5.74
N PRO A 182 20.59 -1.91 -6.66
CA PRO A 182 20.36 -1.23 -7.94
C PRO A 182 19.15 -1.78 -8.71
N ALA A 183 18.94 -3.10 -8.71
CA ALA A 183 17.83 -3.73 -9.42
C ALA A 183 16.46 -3.37 -8.80
N GLU A 184 16.35 -3.28 -7.47
CA GLU A 184 15.14 -2.83 -6.80
C GLU A 184 14.85 -1.35 -7.09
N ARG A 185 15.86 -0.50 -7.06
CA ARG A 185 15.73 0.92 -7.39
C ARG A 185 15.38 1.13 -8.86
N ASP A 186 15.91 0.30 -9.77
CA ASP A 186 15.53 0.32 -11.18
C ASP A 186 14.07 -0.10 -11.36
N ALA A 187 13.62 -1.13 -10.63
CA ALA A 187 12.23 -1.55 -10.63
C ALA A 187 11.29 -0.45 -10.10
N PHE A 188 11.69 0.30 -9.07
CA PHE A 188 10.91 1.44 -8.58
C PHE A 188 10.84 2.57 -9.64
N ARG A 189 11.96 2.92 -10.26
CA ARG A 189 11.99 3.91 -11.35
C ARG A 189 11.12 3.55 -12.54
N SER A 190 10.84 2.27 -12.78
CA SER A 190 9.96 1.86 -13.87
C SER A 190 8.51 2.33 -13.70
N PHE A 191 8.04 2.54 -12.46
CA PHE A 191 6.74 3.14 -12.18
C PHE A 191 6.71 4.63 -12.52
N GLU A 192 7.79 5.36 -12.21
CA GLU A 192 7.93 6.78 -12.60
C GLU A 192 8.01 6.90 -14.13
N GLN A 193 8.73 6.01 -14.80
CA GLN A 193 8.81 5.95 -16.27
C GLN A 193 7.48 5.55 -16.91
N ALA A 194 6.61 4.82 -16.21
CA ALA A 194 5.26 4.54 -16.64
C ALA A 194 4.32 5.75 -16.51
N GLY A 195 4.73 6.81 -15.82
CA GLY A 195 3.95 8.05 -15.65
C GLY A 195 3.35 8.24 -14.25
N LEU A 196 3.77 7.44 -13.26
CA LEU A 196 3.38 7.65 -11.87
C LEU A 196 4.29 8.66 -11.16
N VAL A 197 3.74 9.38 -10.21
CA VAL A 197 4.41 10.38 -9.37
C VAL A 197 4.38 9.93 -7.91
N ASP A 198 5.51 10.00 -7.20
CA ASP A 198 5.53 9.92 -5.73
C ASP A 198 4.85 11.18 -5.17
N THR A 199 3.60 11.03 -4.75
CA THR A 199 2.72 12.15 -4.36
C THR A 199 3.22 12.93 -3.15
N LEU A 200 3.98 12.31 -2.25
CA LEU A 200 4.57 12.99 -1.11
C LEU A 200 5.82 13.75 -1.52
N ARG A 201 6.68 13.12 -2.29
CA ARG A 201 7.97 13.73 -2.69
C ARG A 201 7.77 14.89 -3.65
N SER A 202 6.78 14.82 -4.55
CA SER A 202 6.41 15.95 -5.43
C SER A 202 6.00 17.20 -4.64
N ARG A 203 5.61 17.04 -3.36
CA ARG A 203 5.21 18.10 -2.42
C ARG A 203 6.28 18.43 -1.39
N GLY A 204 7.50 17.92 -1.56
CA GLY A 204 8.62 18.14 -0.64
C GLY A 204 8.43 17.49 0.74
N ILE A 205 7.62 16.44 0.82
CA ILE A 205 7.39 15.71 2.06
C ILE A 205 8.32 14.48 2.08
N ASP A 206 9.29 14.52 2.99
CA ASP A 206 10.23 13.45 3.26
C ASP A 206 10.03 12.89 4.67
N GLY A 207 10.52 11.68 4.88
CA GLY A 207 10.48 11.02 6.19
C GLY A 207 10.42 9.51 6.07
N TYR A 208 10.79 8.83 7.12
CA TYR A 208 10.69 7.38 7.19
C TYR A 208 9.26 6.95 7.48
N THR A 209 8.91 5.77 6.97
CA THR A 209 7.60 5.14 7.18
C THR A 209 7.70 3.85 7.98
N TYR A 210 8.91 3.29 8.12
CA TYR A 210 9.22 2.04 8.79
C TYR A 210 10.38 2.17 9.78
N TRP A 211 10.28 1.51 10.94
CA TRP A 211 11.38 1.32 11.93
C TRP A 211 11.26 -0.06 12.55
N ASP A 212 12.29 -0.89 12.41
CA ASP A 212 12.36 -2.19 13.07
C ASP A 212 12.09 -2.07 14.58
N TYR A 213 11.43 -3.07 15.16
CA TYR A 213 11.18 -3.13 16.61
C TYR A 213 12.47 -3.30 17.43
N GLN A 214 13.48 -3.88 16.82
CA GLN A 214 14.73 -4.21 17.48
C GLN A 214 15.66 -3.00 17.62
N GLN A 215 16.63 -3.10 18.51
CA GLN A 215 17.76 -2.16 18.65
C GLN A 215 17.37 -0.68 18.87
N LEU A 216 16.17 -0.41 19.40
CA LEU A 216 15.70 0.96 19.63
C LEU A 216 15.72 1.83 18.36
N ARG A 217 15.43 1.25 17.19
CA ARG A 217 15.51 1.94 15.90
C ARG A 217 14.62 3.20 15.84
N PHE A 218 13.41 3.13 16.35
CA PHE A 218 12.50 4.27 16.33
C PHE A 218 12.98 5.46 17.20
N PRO A 219 13.40 5.28 18.48
CA PRO A 219 13.98 6.37 19.27
C PRO A 219 15.23 7.01 18.66
N ARG A 220 16.05 6.22 17.95
CA ARG A 220 17.24 6.72 17.25
C ARG A 220 16.94 7.34 15.90
N ASN A 221 15.71 7.24 15.43
CA ASN A 221 15.28 7.60 14.07
C ASN A 221 16.04 6.84 12.97
N GLU A 222 16.39 5.59 13.22
CA GLU A 222 17.03 4.68 12.27
C GLU A 222 15.97 3.93 11.46
N GLY A 223 15.33 4.63 10.52
CA GLY A 223 14.20 4.15 9.74
C GLY A 223 14.47 3.99 8.27
N MET A 224 13.42 3.59 7.54
CA MET A 224 13.37 3.54 6.09
C MET A 224 12.06 4.16 5.58
N ARG A 225 12.09 4.74 4.39
CA ARG A 225 10.90 5.11 3.63
C ARG A 225 10.65 4.04 2.58
N ILE A 226 9.67 3.18 2.82
CA ILE A 226 9.34 2.03 1.96
C ILE A 226 7.84 1.92 1.65
N ASP A 227 7.01 2.79 2.26
CA ASP A 227 5.60 2.92 1.98
C ASP A 227 5.34 4.16 1.13
N PHE A 228 4.56 4.02 0.06
CA PHE A 228 4.34 5.06 -0.94
C PHE A 228 2.88 5.14 -1.37
N ILE A 229 2.52 6.31 -1.91
CA ILE A 229 1.35 6.54 -2.76
C ILE A 229 1.90 7.08 -4.09
N LEU A 230 1.93 6.22 -5.11
CA LEU A 230 2.33 6.58 -6.46
C LEU A 230 1.10 6.84 -7.29
N GLY A 231 0.84 8.09 -7.65
CA GLY A 231 -0.35 8.52 -8.36
C GLY A 231 -0.11 8.75 -9.86
N SER A 232 -1.11 8.47 -10.70
CA SER A 232 -1.15 9.02 -12.06
C SER A 232 -1.18 10.55 -12.02
N ALA A 233 -0.89 11.22 -13.13
CA ALA A 233 -1.00 12.68 -13.22
C ALA A 233 -2.39 13.15 -12.78
N ALA A 234 -3.46 12.50 -13.26
CA ALA A 234 -4.83 12.81 -12.88
C ALA A 234 -5.10 12.61 -11.38
N PHE A 235 -4.46 11.63 -10.73
CA PHE A 235 -4.53 11.46 -9.27
C PHE A 235 -3.75 12.56 -8.55
N ASP A 236 -2.52 12.86 -8.98
CA ASP A 236 -1.67 13.87 -8.34
C ASP A 236 -2.26 15.28 -8.41
N ASP A 237 -2.98 15.60 -9.49
CA ASP A 237 -3.73 16.86 -9.66
C ASP A 237 -4.86 17.02 -8.62
N LEU A 238 -5.41 15.91 -8.11
CA LEU A 238 -6.44 15.94 -7.06
C LEU A 238 -5.85 16.11 -5.65
N VAL A 239 -4.56 15.85 -5.44
CA VAL A 239 -3.95 15.87 -4.10
C VAL A 239 -3.73 17.31 -3.62
N VAL A 240 -4.44 17.69 -2.56
CA VAL A 240 -4.34 19.02 -1.94
C VAL A 240 -3.48 19.05 -0.69
N ALA A 241 -3.30 17.90 -0.02
CA ALA A 241 -2.40 17.76 1.13
C ALA A 241 -1.86 16.33 1.21
N ALA A 242 -0.68 16.17 1.80
CA ALA A 242 -0.09 14.87 2.07
C ALA A 242 0.70 14.89 3.38
N ARG A 243 0.86 13.73 4.04
CA ARG A 243 1.69 13.60 5.25
C ARG A 243 2.06 12.16 5.56
N ILE A 244 3.09 12.00 6.41
CA ILE A 244 3.45 10.75 7.07
C ILE A 244 3.05 10.90 8.55
N ASP A 245 2.19 10.02 9.08
CA ASP A 245 1.79 10.08 10.48
C ASP A 245 2.75 9.29 11.38
N ARG A 246 3.93 9.86 11.60
CA ARG A 246 4.99 9.28 12.44
C ARG A 246 4.53 8.99 13.87
N ASN A 247 3.47 9.65 14.36
CA ASN A 247 3.00 9.45 15.73
C ASN A 247 2.42 8.07 15.95
N GLU A 248 1.93 7.40 14.91
CA GLU A 248 1.44 6.03 14.98
C GLU A 248 2.51 4.99 15.29
N ARG A 249 3.78 5.35 15.29
CA ARG A 249 4.86 4.49 15.80
C ARG A 249 5.05 4.56 17.32
N LYS A 250 4.30 5.44 18.02
CA LYS A 250 4.34 5.62 19.48
C LYS A 250 3.24 4.83 20.20
N GLY A 251 3.37 4.69 21.51
CA GLY A 251 2.38 4.03 22.37
C GLY A 251 2.50 2.50 22.37
N ASP A 252 1.42 1.81 22.80
CA ASP A 252 1.43 0.37 23.01
C ASP A 252 1.08 -0.40 21.74
N GLY A 253 1.86 -1.44 21.44
CA GLY A 253 1.64 -2.37 20.33
C GLY A 253 1.56 -1.75 18.93
N PRO A 254 2.36 -0.71 18.59
CA PRO A 254 2.29 -0.09 17.28
C PRO A 254 2.71 -1.04 16.16
N SER A 255 2.35 -0.74 14.92
CA SER A 255 3.02 -1.34 13.77
C SER A 255 4.46 -0.83 13.69
N ASP A 256 5.36 -1.57 13.04
CA ASP A 256 6.69 -1.08 12.66
C ASP A 256 6.63 -0.07 11.51
N HIS A 257 5.49 0.01 10.82
CA HIS A 257 5.17 1.06 9.84
C HIS A 257 4.21 2.10 10.41
N VAL A 258 4.17 3.26 9.74
CA VAL A 258 3.23 4.34 10.03
C VAL A 258 2.40 4.70 8.78
N PRO A 259 1.20 5.28 8.97
CA PRO A 259 0.35 5.67 7.85
C PRO A 259 0.99 6.75 6.96
N VAL A 260 0.77 6.60 5.65
CA VAL A 260 0.97 7.64 4.64
C VAL A 260 -0.41 8.11 4.17
N VAL A 261 -0.65 9.41 4.18
CA VAL A 261 -1.98 10.00 4.00
C VAL A 261 -1.94 11.07 2.93
N VAL A 262 -2.96 11.10 2.09
CA VAL A 262 -3.24 12.19 1.15
C VAL A 262 -4.69 12.66 1.28
N ASP A 263 -4.92 13.96 1.09
CA ASP A 263 -6.24 14.56 0.97
C ASP A 263 -6.48 14.89 -0.51
N LEU A 264 -7.59 14.39 -1.06
CA LEU A 264 -7.99 14.63 -2.44
C LEU A 264 -9.11 15.66 -2.51
N ALA A 265 -9.06 16.56 -3.49
CA ALA A 265 -10.12 17.53 -3.79
C ALA A 265 -11.34 16.85 -4.44
N ILE A 266 -11.93 15.89 -3.73
CA ILE A 266 -13.14 15.17 -4.12
C ILE A 266 -14.14 15.35 -3.00
N ASN A 267 -15.31 15.93 -3.30
CA ASN A 267 -16.42 16.00 -2.36
C ASN A 267 -17.15 14.66 -2.36
N ALA A 268 -17.16 14.00 -1.22
CA ALA A 268 -17.86 12.71 -1.06
C ALA A 268 -19.40 12.82 -1.15
N GLU A 269 -19.93 14.05 -1.19
CA GLU A 269 -21.36 14.35 -1.17
C GLU A 269 -21.97 14.59 -2.58
N ASP A 270 -21.18 14.65 -3.66
CA ASP A 270 -21.66 15.02 -4.99
C ASP A 270 -22.29 13.85 -5.79
N ASP A 271 -22.46 12.65 -5.21
CA ASP A 271 -23.04 11.49 -5.89
C ASP A 271 -24.59 11.35 -5.75
N ASP A 272 -25.28 12.42 -5.32
CA ASP A 272 -26.74 12.44 -5.13
C ASP A 272 -27.54 12.84 -6.40
N ASP A 273 -26.88 12.96 -7.56
CA ASP A 273 -27.53 13.20 -8.86
C ASP A 273 -28.04 11.91 -9.54
N ARG A 274 -28.59 10.97 -8.78
CA ARG A 274 -29.41 9.90 -9.40
C ARG A 274 -30.77 10.49 -9.77
N PRO A 275 -31.19 10.42 -11.05
CA PRO A 275 -32.53 10.85 -11.42
C PRO A 275 -33.56 10.03 -10.66
N MET A 276 -34.35 10.68 -9.80
CA MET A 276 -35.55 10.08 -9.23
C MET A 276 -36.50 9.74 -10.39
N PHE A 277 -36.59 8.47 -10.71
CA PHE A 277 -37.71 8.00 -11.53
C PHE A 277 -38.99 8.05 -10.68
N LEU A 278 -39.86 8.96 -11.05
CA LEU A 278 -41.27 9.02 -10.63
C LEU A 278 -42.07 7.92 -11.33
#